data_6ef3ac2bb06f4d845726b6e92ff6ac92
#
_entry.id   6ef3ac2bb06f4d845726b6e92ff6ac92
#
_cell.length_a   1.000
_cell.length_b   1.000
_cell.length_c   1.000
_cell.angle_alpha   90.00
_cell.angle_beta   90.00
_cell.angle_gamma   90.00
#
_symmetry.space_group_name_H-M   'P 1'
#
loop_
_entity.id
_entity.type
_entity.pdbx_description
1 polymer ?
#
loop_
_entity_poly.entity_id
_entity_poly.type
_entity_poly.pdbx_seq_one_letter_code
_entity_poly.pdbx_strand_id
1 'polypeptide(L)'
;LFAAVAASCDGLAEAAPEAPRFLLLDDAFAKVSEDNHAKLFGLLVDLDLDFIATSERLWGTHSTVPELAITEVVRDADAGVIVLEHSYWDGTTRTDAE
;
A
#
# COMPACT_ATOMS: atom_id res chain seq x y z
N LEU A 1 3.19 4.70 -12.95
CA LEU A 1 2.25 4.01 -12.05
C LEU A 1 0.96 3.62 -12.76
N PHE A 2 0.32 4.53 -13.47
CA PHE A 2 -0.90 4.21 -14.22
C PHE A 2 -0.68 3.13 -15.28
N ALA A 3 0.45 3.17 -15.97
CA ALA A 3 0.79 2.16 -16.96
C ALA A 3 0.95 0.78 -16.32
N ALA A 4 1.57 0.71 -15.14
CA ALA A 4 1.71 -0.54 -14.40
C ALA A 4 0.35 -1.10 -13.95
N VAL A 5 -0.54 -0.26 -13.47
CA VAL A 5 -1.89 -0.65 -13.08
C VAL A 5 -2.66 -1.16 -14.29
N ALA A 6 -2.62 -0.44 -15.40
CA ALA A 6 -3.30 -0.86 -16.64
C ALA A 6 -2.80 -2.20 -17.15
N ALA A 7 -1.48 -2.40 -17.18
CA ALA A 7 -0.89 -3.67 -17.60
C ALA A 7 -1.29 -4.82 -16.68
N SER A 8 -1.37 -4.58 -15.38
CA SER A 8 -1.83 -5.57 -14.41
C SER A 8 -3.29 -5.97 -14.65
N CYS A 9 -4.16 -5.00 -14.95
CA CYS A 9 -5.56 -5.27 -15.27
C CYS A 9 -5.71 -6.12 -16.52
N ASP A 10 -4.95 -5.83 -17.57
CA ASP A 10 -4.96 -6.61 -18.80
C ASP A 10 -4.53 -8.07 -18.55
N GLY A 11 -3.48 -8.27 -17.77
CA GLY A 11 -3.03 -9.60 -17.39
C GLY A 11 -4.06 -10.36 -16.55
N LEU A 12 -4.73 -9.67 -15.63
CA LEU A 12 -5.74 -10.26 -14.75
C LEU A 12 -7.03 -10.63 -15.47
N ALA A 13 -7.35 -9.98 -16.58
CA ALA A 13 -8.54 -10.30 -17.37
C ALA A 13 -8.51 -11.75 -17.90
N GLU A 14 -7.33 -12.32 -18.10
CA GLU A 14 -7.12 -13.68 -18.57
C GLU A 14 -6.85 -14.68 -17.44
N ALA A 15 -6.69 -14.19 -16.22
CA ALA A 15 -6.39 -15.04 -15.06
C ALA A 15 -7.62 -15.76 -14.55
N ALA A 16 -7.42 -16.88 -13.84
CA ALA A 16 -8.49 -17.57 -13.14
C ALA A 16 -9.11 -16.68 -12.07
N PRO A 17 -10.44 -16.80 -11.81
CA PRO A 17 -11.11 -15.95 -10.82
C PRO A 17 -10.52 -16.03 -9.42
N GLU A 18 -9.92 -17.15 -9.04
CA GLU A 18 -9.29 -17.36 -7.74
C GLU A 18 -7.83 -16.92 -7.68
N ALA A 19 -7.27 -16.45 -8.79
CA ALA A 19 -5.88 -15.99 -8.82
C ALA A 19 -5.69 -14.74 -7.95
N PRO A 20 -4.57 -14.62 -7.23
CA PRO A 20 -4.27 -13.42 -6.46
C PRO A 20 -4.22 -12.17 -7.35
N ARG A 21 -4.85 -11.10 -6.89
CA ARG A 21 -4.89 -9.82 -7.60
C ARG A 21 -4.12 -8.81 -6.79
N PHE A 22 -2.82 -8.68 -7.05
CA PHE A 22 -2.00 -7.75 -6.27
C PHE A 22 -0.90 -7.09 -7.10
N LEU A 23 -0.43 -5.95 -6.60
CA LEU A 23 0.69 -5.19 -7.14
C LEU A 23 1.77 -5.03 -6.08
N LEU A 24 3.01 -5.04 -6.52
CA LEU A 24 4.17 -4.67 -5.71
C LEU A 24 4.64 -3.28 -6.16
N LEU A 25 4.61 -2.32 -5.24
CA LEU A 25 4.95 -0.93 -5.53
C LEU A 25 6.14 -0.52 -4.64
N ASP A 26 7.31 -0.38 -5.26
CA ASP A 26 8.52 0.01 -4.54
C ASP A 26 8.75 1.52 -4.72
N ASP A 27 8.54 2.27 -3.64
CA ASP A 27 8.69 3.73 -3.59
C ASP A 27 7.94 4.45 -4.73
N ALA A 28 6.78 3.90 -5.12
CA ALA A 28 6.04 4.37 -6.29
C ALA A 28 5.36 5.73 -6.07
N PHE A 29 5.19 6.15 -4.81
CA PHE A 29 4.45 7.37 -4.46
C PHE A 29 5.33 8.58 -4.18
N ALA A 30 6.66 8.43 -4.23
CA ALA A 30 7.60 9.50 -3.85
C ALA A 30 7.44 10.77 -4.68
N LYS A 31 7.04 10.65 -5.93
CA LYS A 31 6.88 11.77 -6.87
C LYS A 31 5.41 12.12 -7.16
N VAL A 32 4.50 11.51 -6.43
CA VAL A 32 3.06 11.74 -6.58
C VAL A 32 2.61 12.69 -5.47
N SER A 33 1.80 13.70 -5.81
CA SER A 33 1.25 14.62 -4.80
C SER A 33 0.29 13.90 -3.86
N GLU A 34 0.19 14.36 -2.61
CA GLU A 34 -0.70 13.75 -1.61
C GLU A 34 -2.16 13.70 -2.07
N ASP A 35 -2.63 14.73 -2.78
CA ASP A 35 -3.99 14.76 -3.30
C ASP A 35 -4.27 13.59 -4.26
N ASN A 36 -3.25 13.17 -5.00
CA ASN A 36 -3.36 12.06 -5.94
C ASN A 36 -3.19 10.69 -5.25
N HIS A 37 -2.56 10.64 -4.08
CA HIS A 37 -2.41 9.36 -3.35
C HIS A 37 -3.77 8.74 -3.03
N ALA A 38 -4.70 9.50 -2.47
CA ALA A 38 -6.03 9.01 -2.14
C ALA A 38 -6.77 8.50 -3.38
N LYS A 39 -6.63 9.21 -4.50
CA LYS A 39 -7.24 8.83 -5.78
C LYS A 39 -6.66 7.52 -6.32
N LEU A 40 -5.35 7.35 -6.24
CA LEU A 40 -4.68 6.14 -6.68
C LEU A 40 -5.08 4.92 -5.83
N PHE A 41 -5.12 5.07 -4.52
CA PHE A 41 -5.58 4.00 -3.64
C PHE A 41 -7.05 3.66 -3.90
N GLY A 42 -7.89 4.66 -4.12
CA GLY A 42 -9.28 4.44 -4.49
C GLY A 42 -9.43 3.67 -5.78
N LEU A 43 -8.59 3.96 -6.77
CA LEU A 43 -8.57 3.22 -8.03
C LEU A 43 -8.19 1.75 -7.83
N LEU A 44 -7.17 1.48 -7.02
CA LEU A 44 -6.77 0.11 -6.72
C LEU A 44 -7.90 -0.68 -6.06
N VAL A 45 -8.63 -0.05 -5.14
CA VAL A 45 -9.79 -0.67 -4.50
C VAL A 45 -10.91 -0.94 -5.51
N ASP A 46 -11.22 0.03 -6.37
CA ASP A 46 -12.25 -0.12 -7.40
C ASP A 46 -11.94 -1.22 -8.39
N LEU A 47 -10.66 -1.44 -8.69
CA LEU A 47 -10.21 -2.49 -9.59
C LEU A 47 -10.01 -3.83 -8.87
N ASP A 48 -10.32 -3.90 -7.59
CA ASP A 48 -10.12 -5.10 -6.75
C ASP A 48 -8.68 -5.60 -6.81
N LEU A 49 -7.74 -4.68 -6.66
CA LEU A 49 -6.32 -4.98 -6.60
C LEU A 49 -5.80 -4.77 -5.18
N ASP A 50 -5.23 -5.82 -4.61
CA ASP A 50 -4.46 -5.70 -3.39
C ASP A 50 -3.07 -5.17 -3.71
N PHE A 51 -2.40 -4.59 -2.73
CA PHE A 51 -1.07 -4.04 -2.97
C PHE A 51 -0.15 -4.23 -1.77
N ILE A 52 1.14 -4.31 -2.07
CA ILE A 52 2.22 -4.19 -1.10
C ILE A 52 3.07 -3.01 -1.57
N ALA A 53 3.22 -2.01 -0.73
CA ALA A 53 3.96 -0.80 -1.09
C ALA A 53 5.06 -0.51 -0.07
N THR A 54 6.19 -0.06 -0.58
CA THR A 54 7.28 0.45 0.26
C THR A 54 7.42 1.95 0.04
N SER A 55 7.79 2.68 1.08
CA SER A 55 7.92 4.13 1.01
C SER A 55 8.67 4.65 2.22
N GLU A 56 9.32 5.81 2.08
CA GLU A 56 9.98 6.49 3.21
C GLU A 56 8.96 7.09 4.19
N ARG A 57 7.72 7.30 3.75
CA ARG A 57 6.66 7.89 4.55
C ARG A 57 5.43 7.01 4.50
N LEU A 58 4.57 7.15 5.50
CA LEU A 58 3.28 6.46 5.51
C LEU A 58 2.29 7.20 4.63
N TRP A 59 1.88 6.57 3.53
CA TRP A 59 0.99 7.17 2.54
C TRP A 59 -0.41 6.56 2.49
N GLY A 60 -0.62 5.42 3.11
CA GLY A 60 -1.82 4.60 2.89
C GLY A 60 -2.98 4.85 3.84
N THR A 61 -2.88 5.79 4.80
CA THR A 61 -3.94 6.05 5.78
C THR A 61 -4.96 7.04 5.23
N HIS A 62 -5.63 6.66 4.15
CA HIS A 62 -6.70 7.45 3.53
C HIS A 62 -8.04 6.74 3.68
N SER A 63 -9.12 7.52 3.72
CA SER A 63 -10.48 6.95 3.78
C SER A 63 -10.82 6.07 2.59
N THR A 64 -10.11 6.23 1.48
CA THR A 64 -10.25 5.38 0.28
C THR A 64 -9.63 4.00 0.44
N VAL A 65 -8.81 3.79 1.47
CA VAL A 65 -8.19 2.49 1.78
C VAL A 65 -8.96 1.85 2.92
N PRO A 66 -9.69 0.75 2.69
CA PRO A 66 -10.52 0.15 3.72
C PRO A 66 -9.72 -0.60 4.79
N GLU A 67 -8.58 -1.17 4.41
CA GLU A 67 -7.73 -1.93 5.33
C GLU A 67 -6.28 -1.82 4.89
N LEU A 68 -5.38 -1.68 5.87
CA LEU A 68 -3.95 -1.62 5.60
C LEU A 68 -3.17 -2.15 6.80
N ALA A 69 -2.34 -3.15 6.56
CA ALA A 69 -1.34 -3.57 7.54
C ALA A 69 -0.06 -2.76 7.32
N ILE A 70 0.43 -2.13 8.37
CA ILE A 70 1.56 -1.21 8.32
C ILE A 70 2.71 -1.78 9.14
N THR A 71 3.88 -1.84 8.54
CA THR A 71 5.13 -2.15 9.24
C THR A 71 6.10 -1.00 9.05
N GLU A 72 6.45 -0.34 10.14
CA GLU A 72 7.48 0.69 10.13
C GLU A 72 8.81 0.07 10.52
N VAL A 73 9.84 0.37 9.74
CA VAL A 73 11.21 -0.06 10.03
C VAL A 73 11.91 1.11 10.70
N VAL A 74 12.19 0.96 11.99
CA VAL A 74 12.80 2.00 12.80
C VAL A 74 14.23 1.59 13.14
N ARG A 75 15.17 2.47 12.85
CA ARG A 75 16.58 2.24 13.17
C ARG A 75 16.90 2.81 14.54
N ASP A 76 17.31 1.95 15.46
CA ASP A 76 17.83 2.36 16.76
C ASP A 76 19.36 2.44 16.66
N ALA A 77 19.87 3.65 16.47
CA ALA A 77 21.31 3.87 16.31
C ALA A 77 22.09 3.60 17.60
N ASP A 78 21.48 3.82 18.76
CA ASP A 78 22.14 3.59 20.06
C ASP A 78 22.32 2.11 20.35
N ALA A 79 21.31 1.31 20.08
CA ALA A 79 21.35 -0.14 20.25
C ALA A 79 21.98 -0.88 19.07
N GLY A 80 22.15 -0.21 17.93
CA GLY A 80 22.69 -0.82 16.70
C GLY A 80 21.77 -1.86 16.08
N VAL A 81 20.46 -1.75 16.28
CA VAL A 81 19.46 -2.69 15.80
C VAL A 81 18.38 -1.98 14.99
N ILE A 82 17.64 -2.77 14.24
CA ILE A 82 16.43 -2.34 13.54
C ILE A 82 15.23 -2.90 14.31
N VAL A 83 14.27 -2.04 14.59
CA VAL A 83 13.01 -2.41 15.26
C VAL A 83 11.88 -2.31 14.25
N LEU A 84 11.01 -3.30 14.23
CA LEU A 84 9.79 -3.29 13.41
C LEU A 84 8.60 -2.93 14.30
N GLU A 85 7.88 -1.90 13.91
CA GLU A 85 6.66 -1.46 14.57
C GLU A 85 5.47 -1.74 13.67
N HIS A 86 4.51 -2.50 14.16
CA HIS A 86 3.33 -2.90 13.40
C HIS A 86 2.12 -2.12 13.84
N SER A 87 1.31 -1.71 12.87
CA SER A 87 0.02 -1.07 13.12
C SER A 87 -0.97 -1.48 12.05
N TYR A 88 -2.23 -1.12 12.26
CA TYR A 88 -3.32 -1.51 11.38
C TYR A 88 -4.25 -0.34 11.15
N TRP A 89 -4.62 -0.11 9.90
CA TRP A 89 -5.58 0.90 9.47
C TRP A 89 -6.88 0.22 9.06
N ASP A 90 -8.00 0.66 9.63
CA ASP A 90 -9.32 0.07 9.39
C ASP A 90 -10.22 0.90 8.46
N GLY A 91 -9.68 1.89 7.80
CA GLY A 91 -10.40 2.84 6.96
C GLY A 91 -10.72 4.18 7.64
N THR A 92 -10.59 4.24 8.96
CA THR A 92 -10.86 5.45 9.75
C THR A 92 -9.81 5.71 10.81
N THR A 93 -9.29 4.68 11.46
CA THR A 93 -8.40 4.80 12.61
C THR A 93 -7.20 3.87 12.47
N ARG A 94 -6.03 4.36 12.85
CA ARG A 94 -4.81 3.57 12.94
C ARG A 94 -4.63 3.08 14.38
N THR A 95 -4.48 1.77 14.53
CA THR A 95 -4.31 1.12 15.84
C THR A 95 -2.99 0.35 15.84
N ASP A 96 -2.21 0.47 16.92
CA ASP A 96 -0.98 -0.29 17.05
C ASP A 96 -1.31 -1.77 17.22
N ALA A 97 -0.60 -2.62 16.48
CA ALA A 97 -0.71 -4.06 16.61
C ALA A 97 0.18 -4.54 17.75
N GLU A 98 -0.36 -5.37 18.59
CA GLU A 98 0.40 -5.99 19.68
C GLU A 98 1.06 -7.31 19.25
#